data_a99b9de2cabfcc88232bde7c3e396fe9
#
_entry.id   a99b9de2cabfcc88232bde7c3e396fe9
#
_cell.length_a   1.000
_cell.length_b   1.000
_cell.length_c   1.000
_cell.angle_alpha   90.00
_cell.angle_beta   90.00
_cell.angle_gamma   90.00
#
_symmetry.space_group_name_H-M   'P 1'
#
loop_
_entity.id
_entity.type
_entity.pdbx_description
1 polymer ?
#
loop_
_entity_poly.entity_id
_entity_poly.type
_entity_poly.pdbx_seq_one_letter_code
_entity_poly.pdbx_strand_id
1 'polypeptide(L)'
;RHWLAIAARLGLADPDFRDADGRSAYAAFLGLRLTQARLGAAREHDRLDVQTRLSRPGPARHLSVHDLLIGPQRIARVELLSTFVGRLRPGDNRSVARVSVPADTTGDKTGDAADDAADNGQSDGDTGLPPLAQRVRALRAGVDLDAEGLLAPPATLRFSFTPCPRNDFNGAGFLYFANFAAVLDRAAWDWWHEAPQQTTAVREIAWFGNLNVGETLHVGLLGVHRDGPGAGHACELRAGDGRLLARALTRRRPASASAPEPQP
;
A
#
# COMPACT_ATOMS: atom_id res chain seq x y z
N ARG A 1 6.19 10.58 -4.55
CA ARG A 1 7.51 10.17 -5.11
C ARG A 1 7.41 8.97 -6.06
N HIS A 2 6.64 7.92 -5.74
CA HIS A 2 6.52 6.70 -6.55
C HIS A 2 6.18 7.00 -8.04
N TRP A 3 5.10 7.75 -8.29
CA TRP A 3 4.66 8.09 -9.66
C TRP A 3 5.61 9.03 -10.39
N LEU A 4 6.24 9.95 -9.69
CA LEU A 4 7.27 10.83 -10.26
C LEU A 4 8.51 10.04 -10.70
N ALA A 5 8.93 9.07 -9.89
CA ALA A 5 10.06 8.20 -10.26
C ALA A 5 9.73 7.31 -11.46
N ILE A 6 8.48 6.83 -11.57
CA ILE A 6 8.03 6.07 -12.74
C ILE A 6 7.96 6.96 -14.00
N ALA A 7 7.39 8.17 -13.88
CA ALA A 7 7.32 9.12 -15.00
C ALA A 7 8.72 9.45 -15.53
N ALA A 8 9.65 9.79 -14.63
CA ALA A 8 11.05 10.06 -15.00
C ALA A 8 11.69 8.86 -15.72
N ARG A 9 11.46 7.63 -15.24
CA ARG A 9 11.99 6.42 -15.89
C ARG A 9 11.38 6.14 -17.26
N LEU A 10 10.15 6.61 -17.50
CA LEU A 10 9.47 6.49 -18.80
C LEU A 10 9.79 7.67 -19.73
N GLY A 11 10.61 8.63 -19.31
CA GLY A 11 10.95 9.83 -20.08
C GLY A 11 9.85 10.91 -20.04
N LEU A 12 8.86 10.78 -19.17
CA LEU A 12 7.74 11.71 -19.06
C LEU A 12 8.08 12.87 -18.12
N ALA A 13 7.78 14.10 -18.52
CA ALA A 13 7.96 15.30 -17.69
C ALA A 13 7.03 15.30 -16.47
N ASP A 14 5.81 14.78 -16.65
CA ASP A 14 4.76 14.72 -15.64
C ASP A 14 4.15 13.32 -15.58
N PRO A 15 3.52 12.91 -14.45
CA PRO A 15 2.87 11.62 -14.32
C PRO A 15 1.50 11.56 -15.03
N ASP A 16 1.36 12.12 -16.24
CA ASP A 16 0.22 11.96 -17.14
C ASP A 16 0.44 10.75 -18.02
N PHE A 17 0.07 9.60 -17.50
CA PHE A 17 0.25 8.33 -18.18
C PHE A 17 -0.84 8.09 -19.22
N ARG A 18 -0.43 7.63 -20.41
CA ARG A 18 -1.31 7.27 -21.52
C ARG A 18 -1.03 5.85 -22.00
N ASP A 19 -2.07 5.12 -22.40
CA ASP A 19 -1.92 3.83 -23.09
C ASP A 19 -1.51 4.02 -24.55
N ALA A 20 -1.33 2.93 -25.27
CA ALA A 20 -0.95 2.95 -26.68
C ALA A 20 -1.99 3.65 -27.60
N ASP A 21 -3.23 3.74 -27.16
CA ASP A 21 -4.33 4.42 -27.88
C ASP A 21 -4.46 5.90 -27.45
N GLY A 22 -3.56 6.41 -26.60
CA GLY A 22 -3.59 7.78 -26.06
C GLY A 22 -4.65 8.01 -24.97
N ARG A 23 -5.32 6.97 -24.49
CA ARG A 23 -6.30 7.07 -23.40
C ARG A 23 -5.59 7.19 -22.05
N SER A 24 -6.24 7.86 -21.10
CA SER A 24 -5.68 7.99 -19.74
C SER A 24 -5.45 6.63 -19.09
N ALA A 25 -4.22 6.38 -18.69
CA ALA A 25 -3.81 5.26 -17.87
C ALA A 25 -3.65 5.74 -16.42
N TYR A 26 -4.25 5.03 -15.49
CA TYR A 26 -4.20 5.37 -14.08
C TYR A 26 -3.21 4.46 -13.37
N ALA A 27 -2.34 5.07 -12.59
CA ALA A 27 -1.45 4.32 -11.74
C ALA A 27 -2.23 3.73 -10.56
N ALA A 28 -2.22 2.41 -10.43
CA ALA A 28 -2.92 1.68 -9.39
C ALA A 28 -1.95 0.86 -8.53
N PHE A 29 -2.08 0.97 -7.21
CA PHE A 29 -1.33 0.10 -6.31
C PHE A 29 -1.95 -1.30 -6.25
N LEU A 30 -1.09 -2.30 -6.26
CA LEU A 30 -1.41 -3.71 -6.04
C LEU A 30 -1.10 -4.13 -4.60
N GLY A 31 -0.06 -3.56 -4.00
CA GLY A 31 0.35 -3.88 -2.65
C GLY A 31 1.20 -2.79 -2.01
N LEU A 32 1.09 -2.73 -0.68
CA LEU A 32 1.92 -1.95 0.22
C LEU A 32 2.45 -2.86 1.31
N ARG A 33 3.70 -2.68 1.68
CA ARG A 33 4.30 -3.27 2.86
C ARG A 33 5.09 -2.22 3.62
N LEU A 34 4.64 -1.89 4.82
CA LEU A 34 5.36 -1.10 5.80
C LEU A 34 6.04 -2.07 6.77
N THR A 35 7.35 -1.95 6.94
CA THR A 35 8.12 -2.78 7.87
C THR A 35 9.10 -1.95 8.68
N GLN A 36 9.61 -2.54 9.76
CA GLN A 36 10.60 -1.92 10.63
C GLN A 36 10.18 -0.52 11.12
N ALA A 37 8.86 -0.28 11.18
CA ALA A 37 8.35 1.03 11.50
C ALA A 37 8.57 1.35 12.99
N ARG A 38 9.32 2.41 13.24
CA ARG A 38 9.60 3.02 14.56
C ARG A 38 9.14 4.47 14.53
N LEU A 39 7.90 4.69 14.07
CA LEU A 39 7.37 6.04 13.83
C LEU A 39 7.32 6.88 15.11
N GLY A 40 7.18 6.26 16.29
CA GLY A 40 7.30 6.95 17.57
C GLY A 40 8.71 7.48 17.90
N ALA A 41 9.72 7.18 17.09
CA ALA A 41 11.04 7.79 17.21
C ALA A 41 11.12 9.18 16.56
N ALA A 42 10.15 9.52 15.69
CA ALA A 42 10.04 10.83 15.08
C ALA A 42 9.48 11.84 16.09
N ARG A 43 10.07 13.03 16.11
CA ARG A 43 9.62 14.17 16.92
C ARG A 43 9.15 15.28 16.01
N GLU A 44 8.41 16.22 16.57
CA GLU A 44 8.08 17.46 15.89
C GLU A 44 9.38 18.19 15.47
N HIS A 45 9.36 18.78 14.26
CA HIS A 45 10.49 19.43 13.61
C HIS A 45 11.67 18.55 13.17
N ASP A 46 11.59 17.23 13.38
CA ASP A 46 12.58 16.34 12.78
C ASP A 46 12.52 16.41 11.24
N ARG A 47 13.70 16.44 10.62
CA ARG A 47 13.81 16.34 9.16
C ARG A 47 13.70 14.89 8.75
N LEU A 48 12.66 14.58 7.97
CA LEU A 48 12.47 13.26 7.37
C LEU A 48 13.10 13.21 5.99
N ASP A 49 14.13 12.40 5.83
CA ASP A 49 14.71 12.06 4.54
C ASP A 49 14.09 10.75 4.00
N VAL A 50 13.75 10.73 2.70
CA VAL A 50 13.18 9.56 2.04
C VAL A 50 14.06 9.16 0.88
N GLN A 51 14.74 8.03 1.03
CA GLN A 51 15.53 7.41 -0.04
C GLN A 51 14.65 6.44 -0.82
N THR A 52 14.62 6.60 -2.14
CA THR A 52 13.73 5.83 -3.02
C THR A 52 14.56 5.04 -4.03
N ARG A 53 14.28 3.74 -4.14
CA ARG A 53 14.75 2.89 -5.23
C ARG A 53 13.55 2.39 -6.01
N LEU A 54 13.66 2.35 -7.33
CA LEU A 54 12.61 1.88 -8.24
C LEU A 54 13.15 0.72 -9.08
N SER A 55 12.42 -0.39 -9.13
CA SER A 55 12.67 -1.52 -10.01
C SER A 55 11.42 -1.88 -10.81
N ARG A 56 11.61 -2.62 -11.91
CA ARG A 56 10.53 -3.05 -12.80
C ARG A 56 10.48 -4.58 -12.84
N PRO A 57 9.81 -5.22 -11.87
CA PRO A 57 9.68 -6.68 -11.85
C PRO A 57 8.65 -7.14 -12.89
N GLY A 58 9.07 -7.20 -14.15
CA GLY A 58 8.24 -7.57 -15.30
C GLY A 58 7.59 -6.38 -16.02
N PRO A 59 7.00 -6.62 -17.19
CA PRO A 59 6.64 -5.58 -18.18
C PRO A 59 5.54 -4.62 -17.73
N ALA A 60 4.71 -5.02 -16.76
CA ALA A 60 3.53 -4.25 -16.34
C ALA A 60 3.53 -3.89 -14.86
N ARG A 61 4.67 -4.01 -14.17
CA ARG A 61 4.73 -3.76 -12.73
C ARG A 61 5.91 -2.86 -12.38
N HIS A 62 5.70 -2.01 -11.38
CA HIS A 62 6.73 -1.17 -10.80
C HIS A 62 6.78 -1.42 -9.30
N LEU A 63 7.97 -1.65 -8.77
CA LEU A 63 8.22 -1.80 -7.34
C LEU A 63 9.10 -0.65 -6.89
N SER A 64 8.64 0.13 -5.91
CA SER A 64 9.49 1.09 -5.23
C SER A 64 9.70 0.70 -3.78
N VAL A 65 10.91 0.94 -3.31
CA VAL A 65 11.32 0.80 -1.91
C VAL A 65 11.70 2.18 -1.40
N HIS A 66 11.06 2.60 -0.32
CA HIS A 66 11.31 3.88 0.33
C HIS A 66 11.83 3.63 1.73
N ASP A 67 13.08 4.00 2.00
CA ASP A 67 13.62 4.04 3.34
C ASP A 67 13.38 5.45 3.92
N LEU A 68 12.72 5.50 5.07
CA LEU A 68 12.41 6.71 5.82
C LEU A 68 13.47 6.89 6.91
N LEU A 69 14.18 8.02 6.91
CA LEU A 69 15.30 8.25 7.80
C LEU A 69 15.14 9.57 8.57
N ILE A 70 15.60 9.56 9.83
CA ILE A 70 15.86 10.75 10.63
C ILE A 70 17.35 10.75 10.94
N GLY A 71 18.09 11.71 10.37
CA GLY A 71 19.56 11.64 10.36
C GLY A 71 20.04 10.30 9.74
N PRO A 72 20.97 9.57 10.37
CA PRO A 72 21.46 8.29 9.86
C PRO A 72 20.52 7.10 10.17
N GLN A 73 19.50 7.31 11.00
CA GLN A 73 18.65 6.23 11.49
C GLN A 73 17.45 6.00 10.56
N ARG A 74 17.32 4.77 10.04
CA ARG A 74 16.10 4.35 9.36
C ARG A 74 15.01 4.05 10.38
N ILE A 75 13.88 4.77 10.26
CA ILE A 75 12.71 4.65 11.14
C ILE A 75 11.58 3.83 10.51
N ALA A 76 11.60 3.63 9.20
CA ALA A 76 10.65 2.75 8.51
C ALA A 76 11.15 2.39 7.12
N ARG A 77 10.61 1.29 6.57
CA ARG A 77 10.69 0.94 5.15
C ARG A 77 9.30 0.75 4.60
N VAL A 78 9.02 1.36 3.45
CA VAL A 78 7.78 1.20 2.69
C VAL A 78 8.09 0.64 1.32
N GLU A 79 7.45 -0.47 0.98
CA GLU A 79 7.48 -1.06 -0.35
C GLU A 79 6.12 -0.85 -1.02
N LEU A 80 6.12 -0.42 -2.27
CA LEU A 80 4.91 -0.18 -3.06
C LEU A 80 5.01 -0.92 -4.39
N LEU A 81 4.10 -1.85 -4.62
CA LEU A 81 3.92 -2.53 -5.90
C LEU A 81 2.75 -1.91 -6.64
N SER A 82 2.96 -1.54 -7.91
CA SER A 82 1.93 -0.90 -8.73
C SER A 82 1.87 -1.45 -10.14
N THR A 83 0.81 -1.08 -10.85
CA THR A 83 0.59 -1.33 -12.27
C THR A 83 -0.19 -0.16 -12.86
N PHE A 84 -0.34 -0.13 -14.19
CA PHE A 84 -1.25 0.79 -14.87
C PHE A 84 -2.58 0.11 -15.16
N VAL A 85 -3.67 0.88 -15.04
CA VAL A 85 -5.02 0.43 -15.36
C VAL A 85 -5.75 1.50 -16.17
N GLY A 86 -6.61 1.06 -17.07
CA GLY A 86 -7.58 1.89 -17.78
C GLY A 86 -9.01 1.49 -17.40
N ARG A 87 -9.97 2.41 -17.50
CA ARG A 87 -11.40 2.09 -17.39
C ARG A 87 -11.93 1.66 -18.75
N LEU A 88 -12.57 0.49 -18.82
CA LEU A 88 -13.27 0.03 -20.00
C LEU A 88 -14.60 0.78 -20.20
N ARG A 89 -15.21 1.24 -19.10
CA ARG A 89 -16.39 2.10 -19.09
C ARG A 89 -16.09 3.39 -18.32
N PRO A 90 -16.34 4.58 -18.91
CA PRO A 90 -16.11 5.85 -18.24
C PRO A 90 -16.84 5.92 -16.89
N GLY A 91 -16.15 6.40 -15.86
CA GLY A 91 -16.71 6.57 -14.52
C GLY A 91 -16.94 5.29 -13.72
N ASP A 92 -16.76 4.10 -14.30
CA ASP A 92 -16.99 2.83 -13.61
C ASP A 92 -15.68 2.18 -13.14
N ASN A 93 -15.37 2.28 -11.86
CA ASN A 93 -14.19 1.68 -11.24
C ASN A 93 -14.23 0.14 -11.17
N ARG A 94 -15.37 -0.48 -11.45
CA ARG A 94 -15.51 -1.94 -11.57
C ARG A 94 -14.99 -2.44 -12.91
N SER A 95 -14.91 -1.55 -13.92
CA SER A 95 -14.50 -1.86 -15.29
C SER A 95 -13.00 -1.70 -15.55
N VAL A 96 -12.18 -1.53 -14.50
CA VAL A 96 -10.73 -1.33 -14.67
C VAL A 96 -10.05 -2.60 -15.16
N ALA A 97 -9.18 -2.45 -16.17
CA ALA A 97 -8.31 -3.48 -16.70
C ALA A 97 -6.86 -2.98 -16.75
N ARG A 98 -5.90 -3.90 -16.74
CA ARG A 98 -4.49 -3.53 -16.92
C ARG A 98 -4.27 -2.98 -18.32
N VAL A 99 -3.46 -1.92 -18.38
CA VAL A 99 -2.99 -1.32 -19.64
C VAL A 99 -1.48 -1.18 -19.61
N SER A 100 -0.86 -1.15 -20.80
CA SER A 100 0.55 -0.83 -20.95
C SER A 100 0.70 0.66 -21.22
N VAL A 101 1.68 1.28 -20.58
CA VAL A 101 2.09 2.65 -20.86
C VAL A 101 3.42 2.56 -21.60
N PRO A 102 3.50 2.98 -22.87
CA PRO A 102 4.75 3.02 -23.61
C PRO A 102 5.72 4.03 -22.97
N ALA A 103 7.03 3.74 -23.03
CA ALA A 103 8.04 4.73 -22.71
C ALA A 103 8.07 5.80 -23.83
N ASP A 104 8.29 7.05 -23.46
CA ASP A 104 8.55 8.08 -24.46
C ASP A 104 9.93 7.83 -25.07
N THR A 105 9.95 7.39 -26.34
CA THR A 105 11.18 7.11 -27.09
C THR A 105 11.73 8.35 -27.81
N THR A 106 11.05 9.51 -27.71
CA THR A 106 11.45 10.73 -28.39
C THR A 106 12.46 11.58 -27.60
N GLY A 107 12.68 11.26 -26.31
CA GLY A 107 13.71 11.88 -25.48
C GLY A 107 15.10 11.27 -25.71
N ASP A 108 16.08 12.14 -25.93
CA ASP A 108 17.50 11.80 -26.11
C ASP A 108 17.99 10.85 -24.98
N LYS A 109 18.50 9.67 -25.39
CA LYS A 109 19.04 8.66 -24.48
C LYS A 109 20.44 9.06 -23.97
N THR A 110 20.54 10.15 -23.26
CA THR A 110 21.77 10.53 -22.51
C THR A 110 21.50 10.41 -21.03
N GLY A 111 21.79 9.24 -20.44
CA GLY A 111 21.81 9.06 -19.00
C GLY A 111 21.44 7.65 -18.56
N ASP A 112 22.47 6.90 -18.23
CA ASP A 112 22.49 5.71 -17.36
C ASP A 112 21.76 4.43 -17.78
N ALA A 113 22.32 3.79 -18.81
CA ALA A 113 22.11 2.36 -19.06
C ALA A 113 22.95 1.44 -18.11
N ALA A 114 23.47 1.97 -17.00
CA ALA A 114 24.46 1.27 -16.17
C ALA A 114 23.91 0.61 -14.89
N ASP A 115 22.63 0.85 -14.52
CA ASP A 115 22.08 0.31 -13.26
C ASP A 115 21.14 -0.91 -13.41
N ASP A 116 20.85 -1.35 -14.62
CA ASP A 116 20.03 -2.56 -14.84
C ASP A 116 20.80 -3.90 -14.65
N ALA A 117 22.10 -3.85 -14.37
CA ALA A 117 22.95 -5.05 -14.28
C ALA A 117 23.38 -5.45 -12.86
N ALA A 118 22.98 -4.73 -11.80
CA ALA A 118 23.50 -4.92 -10.46
C ALA A 118 22.51 -5.42 -9.39
N ASP A 119 21.34 -5.94 -9.76
CA ASP A 119 20.47 -6.64 -8.78
C ASP A 119 20.10 -8.07 -9.24
N ASN A 120 21.12 -8.88 -9.49
CA ASN A 120 21.05 -10.34 -9.44
C ASN A 120 21.20 -10.81 -7.98
N GLY A 121 20.48 -10.21 -7.05
CA GLY A 121 20.28 -10.71 -5.69
C GLY A 121 19.45 -11.97 -5.74
N GLN A 122 20.14 -13.07 -5.71
CA GLN A 122 19.80 -14.42 -5.27
C GLN A 122 18.30 -14.65 -5.00
N SER A 123 17.59 -15.15 -6.02
CA SER A 123 16.26 -15.73 -5.87
C SER A 123 16.42 -17.14 -5.32
N ASP A 124 16.12 -17.34 -4.04
CA ASP A 124 15.71 -18.66 -3.57
C ASP A 124 14.46 -19.08 -4.34
N GLY A 125 14.52 -20.26 -4.93
CA GLY A 125 13.58 -20.78 -5.89
C GLY A 125 12.14 -20.68 -5.46
N ASP A 126 11.38 -19.93 -6.17
CA ASP A 126 10.02 -20.19 -6.66
C ASP A 126 9.46 -18.93 -7.35
N THR A 127 9.15 -19.02 -8.65
CA THR A 127 8.39 -18.09 -9.48
C THR A 127 9.06 -16.82 -10.03
N GLY A 128 10.25 -16.40 -9.63
CA GLY A 128 10.90 -15.18 -10.16
C GLY A 128 10.17 -13.85 -9.84
N LEU A 129 9.17 -13.86 -8.95
CA LEU A 129 8.42 -12.68 -8.52
C LEU A 129 9.06 -12.07 -7.27
N PRO A 130 9.09 -10.71 -7.14
CA PRO A 130 9.52 -10.05 -5.93
C PRO A 130 8.71 -10.50 -4.71
N PRO A 131 9.30 -10.49 -3.49
CA PRO A 131 8.61 -10.92 -2.26
C PRO A 131 7.26 -10.22 -2.02
N LEU A 132 7.17 -8.91 -2.29
CA LEU A 132 5.88 -8.19 -2.17
C LEU A 132 4.85 -8.69 -3.18
N ALA A 133 5.24 -9.04 -4.40
CA ALA A 133 4.31 -9.57 -5.40
C ALA A 133 3.80 -10.98 -5.02
N GLN A 134 4.66 -11.83 -4.45
CA GLN A 134 4.27 -13.12 -3.88
C GLN A 134 3.30 -12.92 -2.72
N ARG A 135 3.59 -11.95 -1.84
CA ARG A 135 2.74 -11.61 -0.71
C ARG A 135 1.34 -11.12 -1.13
N VAL A 136 1.27 -10.25 -2.13
CA VAL A 136 -0.01 -9.79 -2.72
C VAL A 136 -0.82 -10.97 -3.27
N ARG A 137 -0.15 -11.94 -3.91
CA ARG A 137 -0.78 -13.16 -4.42
C ARG A 137 -1.34 -14.03 -3.29
N ALA A 138 -0.55 -14.23 -2.23
CA ALA A 138 -0.97 -14.98 -1.05
C ALA A 138 -2.19 -14.34 -0.38
N LEU A 139 -2.15 -13.03 -0.12
CA LEU A 139 -3.26 -12.29 0.46
C LEU A 139 -4.52 -12.32 -0.43
N ARG A 140 -4.37 -12.40 -1.76
CA ARG A 140 -5.51 -12.55 -2.66
C ARG A 140 -6.18 -13.92 -2.51
N ALA A 141 -5.40 -14.98 -2.34
CA ALA A 141 -5.92 -16.32 -2.12
C ALA A 141 -6.62 -16.45 -0.75
N GLY A 142 -6.03 -15.87 0.29
CA GLY A 142 -6.59 -15.94 1.65
C GLY A 142 -5.62 -15.39 2.69
N VAL A 143 -6.02 -15.43 3.95
CA VAL A 143 -5.14 -15.22 5.11
C VAL A 143 -5.05 -16.54 5.85
N ASP A 144 -3.85 -17.09 5.90
CA ASP A 144 -3.56 -18.26 6.74
C ASP A 144 -3.34 -17.75 8.17
N LEU A 145 -4.35 -17.97 9.02
CA LEU A 145 -4.34 -17.46 10.39
C LEU A 145 -3.20 -18.07 11.21
N ASP A 146 -2.92 -19.35 11.05
CA ASP A 146 -1.88 -20.04 11.83
C ASP A 146 -0.48 -19.56 11.41
N ALA A 147 -0.21 -19.48 10.11
CA ALA A 147 1.05 -18.97 9.59
C ALA A 147 1.29 -17.51 9.99
N GLU A 148 0.23 -16.73 10.14
CA GLU A 148 0.31 -15.32 10.58
C GLU A 148 0.32 -15.15 12.11
N GLY A 149 0.19 -16.23 12.88
CA GLY A 149 0.09 -16.18 14.34
C GLY A 149 -1.20 -15.51 14.83
N LEU A 150 -2.28 -15.66 14.06
CA LEU A 150 -3.60 -15.11 14.34
C LEU A 150 -4.54 -16.21 14.84
N LEU A 151 -5.54 -15.80 15.60
CA LEU A 151 -6.68 -16.63 16.01
C LEU A 151 -7.94 -16.13 15.31
N ALA A 152 -8.87 -17.03 15.06
CA ALA A 152 -10.21 -16.63 14.63
C ALA A 152 -10.83 -15.69 15.66
N PRO A 153 -11.50 -14.62 15.23
CA PRO A 153 -12.09 -13.68 16.16
C PRO A 153 -13.25 -14.36 16.92
N PRO A 154 -13.48 -14.00 18.21
CA PRO A 154 -14.54 -14.59 19.02
C PRO A 154 -15.95 -14.21 18.54
N ALA A 155 -16.06 -13.16 17.75
CA ALA A 155 -17.29 -12.67 17.15
C ALA A 155 -17.03 -12.08 15.77
N THR A 156 -18.04 -12.09 14.90
CA THR A 156 -17.98 -11.43 13.60
C THR A 156 -18.05 -9.91 13.80
N LEU A 157 -16.92 -9.24 13.75
CA LEU A 157 -16.85 -7.79 13.81
C LEU A 157 -16.86 -7.20 12.40
N ARG A 158 -17.72 -6.21 12.19
CA ARG A 158 -17.86 -5.49 10.93
C ARG A 158 -17.92 -3.98 11.18
N PHE A 159 -17.33 -3.23 10.27
CA PHE A 159 -17.39 -1.79 10.24
C PHE A 159 -17.80 -1.35 8.83
N SER A 160 -18.69 -0.36 8.74
CA SER A 160 -19.17 0.18 7.45
C SER A 160 -18.77 1.63 7.31
N PHE A 161 -18.27 1.99 6.14
CA PHE A 161 -17.82 3.33 5.82
C PHE A 161 -18.33 3.74 4.44
N THR A 162 -19.01 4.87 4.36
CA THR A 162 -19.42 5.48 3.09
C THR A 162 -18.45 6.63 2.76
N PRO A 163 -17.57 6.46 1.77
CA PRO A 163 -16.58 7.47 1.43
C PRO A 163 -17.21 8.76 0.92
N CYS A 164 -16.69 9.90 1.40
CA CYS A 164 -17.07 11.22 0.92
C CYS A 164 -16.40 11.51 -0.43
N PRO A 165 -17.15 11.85 -1.49
CA PRO A 165 -16.57 12.09 -2.82
C PRO A 165 -15.48 13.17 -2.84
N ARG A 166 -15.60 14.19 -1.99
CA ARG A 166 -14.67 15.32 -1.94
C ARG A 166 -13.37 15.04 -1.17
N ASN A 167 -13.43 14.15 -0.17
CA ASN A 167 -12.31 13.91 0.74
C ASN A 167 -11.61 12.58 0.46
N ASP A 168 -12.36 11.58 0.01
CA ASP A 168 -11.87 10.21 -0.02
C ASP A 168 -11.48 9.73 -1.42
N PHE A 169 -12.00 10.39 -2.47
CA PHE A 169 -11.67 10.07 -3.86
C PHE A 169 -10.60 11.02 -4.40
N ASN A 170 -9.71 10.49 -5.23
CA ASN A 170 -8.73 11.31 -5.94
C ASN A 170 -9.34 11.98 -7.18
N GLY A 171 -8.58 12.88 -7.83
CA GLY A 171 -9.04 13.59 -9.03
C GLY A 171 -9.41 12.70 -10.22
N ALA A 172 -8.99 11.43 -10.22
CA ALA A 172 -9.39 10.44 -11.20
C ALA A 172 -10.65 9.65 -10.79
N GLY A 173 -11.28 9.99 -9.67
CA GLY A 173 -12.51 9.34 -9.20
C GLY A 173 -12.30 7.92 -8.64
N PHE A 174 -11.11 7.57 -8.19
CA PHE A 174 -10.84 6.36 -7.42
C PHE A 174 -10.83 6.67 -5.93
N LEU A 175 -11.39 5.79 -5.11
CA LEU A 175 -11.13 5.83 -3.66
C LEU A 175 -9.61 5.80 -3.45
N TYR A 176 -9.09 6.84 -2.79
CA TYR A 176 -7.65 7.02 -2.65
C TYR A 176 -7.05 5.89 -1.81
N PHE A 177 -5.94 5.31 -2.27
CA PHE A 177 -5.35 4.11 -1.67
C PHE A 177 -5.01 4.27 -0.18
N ALA A 178 -4.61 5.48 0.25
CA ALA A 178 -4.31 5.74 1.66
C ALA A 178 -5.55 5.68 2.56
N ASN A 179 -6.75 5.94 2.00
CA ASN A 179 -7.99 5.88 2.76
C ASN A 179 -8.38 4.45 3.14
N PHE A 180 -7.92 3.43 2.42
CA PHE A 180 -8.05 2.04 2.87
C PHE A 180 -7.35 1.81 4.22
N ALA A 181 -6.14 2.37 4.41
CA ALA A 181 -5.43 2.28 5.69
C ALA A 181 -6.14 3.07 6.79
N ALA A 182 -6.64 4.27 6.48
CA ALA A 182 -7.38 5.09 7.44
C ALA A 182 -8.70 4.42 7.88
N VAL A 183 -9.39 3.74 6.97
CA VAL A 183 -10.63 3.00 7.28
C VAL A 183 -10.35 1.78 8.15
N LEU A 184 -9.22 1.09 7.94
CA LEU A 184 -8.77 0.00 8.82
C LEU A 184 -8.51 0.49 10.26
N ASP A 185 -7.87 1.67 10.40
CA ASP A 185 -7.62 2.25 11.72
C ASP A 185 -8.92 2.71 12.41
N ARG A 186 -9.87 3.25 11.65
CA ARG A 186 -11.22 3.59 12.16
C ARG A 186 -11.99 2.34 12.60
N ALA A 187 -11.95 1.26 11.83
CA ALA A 187 -12.58 0.00 12.20
C ALA A 187 -11.97 -0.59 13.48
N ALA A 188 -10.65 -0.57 13.59
CA ALA A 188 -9.96 -1.03 14.80
C ALA A 188 -10.32 -0.18 16.02
N TRP A 189 -10.44 1.15 15.85
CA TRP A 189 -10.90 2.05 16.91
C TRP A 189 -12.34 1.76 17.32
N ASP A 190 -13.25 1.59 16.35
CA ASP A 190 -14.66 1.27 16.60
C ASP A 190 -14.83 -0.03 17.40
N TRP A 191 -14.03 -1.05 17.08
CA TRP A 191 -14.13 -2.36 17.71
C TRP A 191 -13.52 -2.42 19.11
N TRP A 192 -12.42 -1.70 19.36
CA TRP A 192 -11.62 -1.91 20.57
C TRP A 192 -11.33 -0.64 21.38
N HIS A 193 -11.62 0.55 20.84
CA HIS A 193 -11.30 1.84 21.47
C HIS A 193 -9.86 1.88 22.01
N GLU A 194 -8.93 1.33 21.23
CA GLU A 194 -7.54 1.21 21.65
C GLU A 194 -6.91 2.59 21.86
N ALA A 195 -6.23 2.76 22.99
CA ALA A 195 -5.49 3.97 23.29
C ALA A 195 -4.33 4.17 22.30
N PRO A 196 -3.94 5.43 22.00
CA PRO A 196 -2.86 5.78 21.08
C PRO A 196 -1.46 5.34 21.54
N GLN A 197 -1.36 4.49 22.54
CA GLN A 197 -0.11 3.96 23.10
C GLN A 197 0.56 2.88 22.25
N GLN A 198 -0.09 2.47 21.16
CA GLN A 198 0.45 1.47 20.25
C GLN A 198 0.71 2.08 18.87
N THR A 199 1.87 1.76 18.31
CA THR A 199 2.23 2.19 16.95
C THR A 199 2.25 1.01 15.99
N THR A 200 1.86 1.25 14.75
CA THR A 200 1.98 0.26 13.67
C THR A 200 3.47 -0.07 13.44
N ALA A 201 3.83 -1.32 13.64
CA ALA A 201 5.17 -1.84 13.37
C ALA A 201 5.29 -2.44 11.97
N VAL A 202 4.22 -3.15 11.54
CA VAL A 202 4.09 -3.72 10.20
C VAL A 202 2.66 -3.49 9.71
N ARG A 203 2.53 -3.09 8.45
CA ARG A 203 1.25 -3.08 7.74
C ARG A 203 1.44 -3.59 6.32
N GLU A 204 0.64 -4.55 5.96
CA GLU A 204 0.56 -5.06 4.61
C GLU A 204 -0.86 -4.85 4.10
N ILE A 205 -0.99 -4.31 2.89
CA ILE A 205 -2.28 -4.16 2.20
C ILE A 205 -2.12 -4.66 0.78
N ALA A 206 -3.01 -5.56 0.36
CA ALA A 206 -3.14 -5.98 -1.03
C ALA A 206 -4.47 -5.49 -1.58
N TRP A 207 -4.43 -4.74 -2.70
CA TRP A 207 -5.63 -4.20 -3.37
C TRP A 207 -6.02 -5.04 -4.57
N PHE A 208 -7.32 -5.28 -4.73
CA PHE A 208 -7.91 -6.12 -5.77
C PHE A 208 -8.97 -5.40 -6.59
N GLY A 209 -9.45 -4.25 -6.12
CA GLY A 209 -10.47 -3.44 -6.75
C GLY A 209 -10.62 -2.07 -6.10
N ASN A 210 -11.58 -1.31 -6.60
CA ASN A 210 -11.91 0.01 -6.10
C ASN A 210 -13.43 0.22 -6.05
N LEU A 211 -13.88 1.29 -5.41
CA LEU A 211 -15.28 1.68 -5.27
C LEU A 211 -15.66 2.75 -6.29
N ASN A 212 -16.92 2.76 -6.69
CA ASN A 212 -17.54 3.92 -7.29
C ASN A 212 -18.04 4.91 -6.19
N VAL A 213 -18.22 6.17 -6.57
CA VAL A 213 -18.85 7.15 -5.70
C VAL A 213 -20.26 6.68 -5.33
N GLY A 214 -20.61 6.77 -4.04
CA GLY A 214 -21.90 6.33 -3.50
C GLY A 214 -21.94 4.87 -3.05
N GLU A 215 -20.90 4.08 -3.32
CA GLU A 215 -20.79 2.72 -2.77
C GLU A 215 -20.26 2.74 -1.33
N THR A 216 -20.69 1.77 -0.53
CA THR A 216 -20.23 1.57 0.85
C THR A 216 -19.10 0.56 0.90
N LEU A 217 -18.09 0.84 1.72
CA LEU A 217 -16.99 -0.05 2.06
C LEU A 217 -17.30 -0.77 3.38
N HIS A 218 -17.21 -2.07 3.38
CA HIS A 218 -17.35 -2.91 4.57
C HIS A 218 -16.01 -3.52 4.94
N VAL A 219 -15.61 -3.35 6.20
CA VAL A 219 -14.43 -3.98 6.80
C VAL A 219 -14.90 -5.13 7.66
N GLY A 220 -14.38 -6.32 7.40
CA GLY A 220 -14.61 -7.52 8.20
C GLY A 220 -13.32 -7.97 8.88
N LEU A 221 -13.38 -8.28 10.16
CA LEU A 221 -12.28 -8.86 10.91
C LEU A 221 -12.12 -10.33 10.53
N LEU A 222 -10.91 -10.74 10.12
CA LEU A 222 -10.56 -12.12 9.78
C LEU A 222 -9.87 -12.84 10.93
N GLY A 223 -9.04 -12.13 11.69
CA GLY A 223 -8.27 -12.71 12.79
C GLY A 223 -7.63 -11.65 13.66
N VAL A 224 -7.32 -12.05 14.91
CA VAL A 224 -6.61 -11.22 15.88
C VAL A 224 -5.33 -11.93 16.32
N HIS A 225 -4.29 -11.17 16.64
CA HIS A 225 -3.04 -11.75 17.12
C HIS A 225 -3.25 -12.51 18.44
N ARG A 226 -2.49 -13.58 18.67
CA ARG A 226 -2.58 -14.41 19.89
C ARG A 226 -2.37 -13.60 21.17
N ASP A 227 -1.55 -12.55 21.11
CA ASP A 227 -1.33 -11.61 22.21
C ASP A 227 -2.43 -10.53 22.33
N GLY A 228 -3.55 -10.73 21.63
CA GLY A 228 -4.70 -9.84 21.64
C GLY A 228 -4.76 -8.87 20.45
N PRO A 229 -5.90 -8.17 20.29
CA PRO A 229 -6.14 -7.27 19.15
C PRO A 229 -5.16 -6.09 19.11
N GLY A 230 -4.66 -5.67 20.28
CA GLY A 230 -3.65 -4.63 20.38
C GLY A 230 -2.32 -4.99 19.74
N ALA A 231 -1.95 -6.27 19.68
CA ALA A 231 -0.72 -6.72 19.02
C ALA A 231 -0.86 -6.84 17.50
N GLY A 232 -2.09 -6.98 16.99
CA GLY A 232 -2.34 -7.02 15.54
C GLY A 232 -3.62 -7.74 15.13
N HIS A 233 -3.97 -7.58 13.86
CA HIS A 233 -5.18 -8.16 13.27
C HIS A 233 -5.08 -8.26 11.76
N ALA A 234 -5.94 -9.10 11.18
CA ALA A 234 -6.17 -9.20 9.74
C ALA A 234 -7.60 -8.81 9.41
N CYS A 235 -7.77 -8.08 8.32
CA CYS A 235 -9.07 -7.64 7.82
C CYS A 235 -9.22 -7.89 6.33
N GLU A 236 -10.47 -8.04 5.90
CA GLU A 236 -10.86 -7.90 4.49
C GLU A 236 -11.79 -6.69 4.31
N LEU A 237 -11.68 -6.07 3.15
CA LEU A 237 -12.47 -4.92 2.76
C LEU A 237 -13.29 -5.29 1.52
N ARG A 238 -14.60 -5.13 1.60
CA ARG A 238 -15.56 -5.47 0.55
C ARG A 238 -16.45 -4.29 0.20
N ALA A 239 -16.88 -4.23 -1.06
CA ALA A 239 -17.97 -3.36 -1.49
C ALA A 239 -19.31 -3.91 -0.99
N GLY A 240 -20.38 -3.07 -1.03
CA GLY A 240 -21.73 -3.46 -0.63
C GLY A 240 -22.31 -4.65 -1.42
N ASP A 241 -21.83 -4.90 -2.64
CA ASP A 241 -22.17 -6.06 -3.46
C ASP A 241 -21.38 -7.35 -3.09
N GLY A 242 -20.56 -7.30 -2.04
CA GLY A 242 -19.73 -8.41 -1.58
C GLY A 242 -18.38 -8.57 -2.29
N ARG A 243 -18.10 -7.77 -3.32
CA ARG A 243 -16.85 -7.81 -4.08
C ARG A 243 -15.65 -7.48 -3.19
N LEU A 244 -14.63 -8.35 -3.18
CA LEU A 244 -13.42 -8.16 -2.41
C LEU A 244 -12.58 -7.02 -3.05
N LEU A 245 -12.24 -6.02 -2.24
CA LEU A 245 -11.47 -4.84 -2.65
C LEU A 245 -10.04 -4.88 -2.14
N ALA A 246 -9.85 -5.34 -0.90
CA ALA A 246 -8.52 -5.44 -0.31
C ALA A 246 -8.49 -6.47 0.83
N ARG A 247 -7.28 -6.92 1.18
CA ARG A 247 -6.97 -7.56 2.46
C ARG A 247 -5.78 -6.90 3.09
N ALA A 248 -5.77 -6.85 4.41
CA ALA A 248 -4.73 -6.19 5.18
C ALA A 248 -4.35 -6.97 6.42
N LEU A 249 -3.05 -6.93 6.74
CA LEU A 249 -2.52 -7.33 8.04
C LEU A 249 -1.89 -6.12 8.71
N THR A 250 -2.14 -5.97 10.00
CA THR A 250 -1.53 -4.96 10.84
C THR A 250 -0.92 -5.63 12.05
N ARG A 251 0.36 -5.34 12.34
CA ARG A 251 1.02 -5.68 13.59
C ARG A 251 1.41 -4.39 14.28
N ARG A 252 1.18 -4.34 15.58
CA ARG A 252 1.45 -3.18 16.41
C ARG A 252 2.50 -3.52 17.47
N ARG A 253 3.04 -2.51 18.07
CA ARG A 253 3.92 -2.60 19.21
C ARG A 253 3.63 -1.43 20.15
N PRO A 254 3.98 -1.52 21.44
CA PRO A 254 3.91 -0.38 22.33
C PRO A 254 4.65 0.82 21.73
N ALA A 255 4.08 2.01 21.83
CA ALA A 255 4.81 3.23 21.58
C ALA A 255 5.96 3.26 22.61
N SER A 256 7.20 3.42 22.14
CA SER A 256 8.31 3.64 23.06
C SER A 256 7.92 4.84 23.91
N ALA A 257 7.96 4.69 25.24
CA ALA A 257 7.78 5.82 26.13
C ALA A 257 8.79 6.90 25.70
N SER A 258 8.30 8.05 25.27
CA SER A 258 9.15 9.22 25.04
C SER A 258 9.94 9.42 26.33
N ALA A 259 11.27 9.53 26.25
CA ALA A 259 12.04 9.94 27.40
C ALA A 259 11.39 11.22 27.94
N PRO A 260 11.20 11.35 29.27
CA PRO A 260 10.59 12.56 29.83
C PRO A 260 11.37 13.76 29.33
N GLU A 261 10.64 14.77 28.82
CA GLU A 261 11.22 16.07 28.50
C GLU A 261 12.04 16.55 29.70
N PRO A 262 13.26 17.03 29.51
CA PRO A 262 13.95 17.72 30.58
C PRO A 262 13.08 18.92 30.96
N GLN A 263 12.58 18.90 32.20
CA GLN A 263 11.86 20.06 32.75
C GLN A 263 12.79 21.28 32.72
N PRO A 264 12.28 22.48 32.36
CA PRO A 264 13.06 23.69 32.25
C PRO A 264 13.67 24.12 33.59
#